data_b86a97e119c089cf652f7f28f1171c69
#
_entry.id   b86a97e119c089cf652f7f28f1171c69
#
_cell.length_a   1.000
_cell.length_b   1.000
_cell.length_c   1.000
_cell.angle_alpha   90.00
_cell.angle_beta   90.00
_cell.angle_gamma   90.00
#
_symmetry.space_group_name_H-M   'P 1'
#
loop_
_entity.id
_entity.type
_entity.pdbx_description
1 polymer ?
#
loop_
_entity_poly.entity_id
_entity_poly.type
_entity_poly.pdbx_seq_one_letter_code
_entity_poly.pdbx_strand_id
1 'polypeptide(L)'
;MQILKTYARLFVDDLDTALPLYESIVGAPADLRFGFEQAELAAVGDFLLIACPPDDVDRYRSTVGPVIVDDLDRSIARLTATAAVVTGGPFTSATGRFAYLRHPDGADVEYVEWSPAVRARVLG
;
A
#
# COMPACT_ATOMS: atom_id res chain seq x y z
N MET A 1 -6.86 -5.47 16.03
CA MET A 1 -6.45 -5.25 14.64
C MET A 1 -7.66 -5.33 13.75
N GLN A 2 -7.87 -4.31 12.94
CA GLN A 2 -8.94 -4.28 11.95
C GLN A 2 -8.35 -3.90 10.60
N ILE A 3 -8.64 -4.68 9.58
CA ILE A 3 -8.28 -4.35 8.21
C ILE A 3 -9.36 -3.44 7.64
N LEU A 4 -8.97 -2.25 7.19
CA LEU A 4 -9.88 -1.24 6.66
C LEU A 4 -10.02 -1.33 5.15
N LYS A 5 -8.94 -1.69 4.45
CA LYS A 5 -8.88 -1.74 2.99
C LYS A 5 -7.66 -2.55 2.57
N THR A 6 -7.75 -3.19 1.41
CA THR A 6 -6.60 -3.88 0.79
C THR A 6 -6.51 -3.44 -0.66
N TYR A 7 -5.31 -3.11 -1.10
CA TYR A 7 -5.07 -2.71 -2.48
C TYR A 7 -4.50 -3.84 -3.33
N ALA A 8 -4.95 -3.90 -4.57
CA ALA A 8 -4.29 -4.66 -5.61
C ALA A 8 -3.23 -3.77 -6.28
N ARG A 9 -1.97 -4.21 -6.29
CA ARG A 9 -0.86 -3.47 -6.93
C ARG A 9 -0.86 -3.70 -8.42
N LEU A 10 -0.72 -2.62 -9.19
CA LEU A 10 -0.53 -2.66 -10.63
C LEU A 10 0.67 -1.81 -11.00
N PHE A 11 1.61 -2.38 -11.72
CA PHE A 11 2.80 -1.66 -12.20
C PHE A 11 2.51 -1.10 -13.58
N VAL A 12 2.67 0.20 -13.73
CA VAL A 12 2.41 0.93 -14.96
C VAL A 12 3.66 1.72 -15.38
N ASP A 13 3.78 2.02 -16.67
CA ASP A 13 4.94 2.76 -17.18
C ASP A 13 4.86 4.24 -16.81
N ASP A 14 3.65 4.82 -16.86
CA ASP A 14 3.41 6.23 -16.61
C ASP A 14 2.04 6.44 -15.99
N LEU A 15 1.99 7.17 -14.85
CA LEU A 15 0.73 7.40 -14.15
C LEU A 15 -0.26 8.23 -14.96
N ASP A 16 0.21 9.30 -15.60
CA ASP A 16 -0.70 10.20 -16.34
C ASP A 16 -1.37 9.48 -17.50
N THR A 17 -0.68 8.53 -18.11
CA THR A 17 -1.25 7.71 -19.20
C THR A 17 -2.19 6.63 -18.63
N ALA A 18 -1.85 6.01 -17.52
CA ALA A 18 -2.63 4.90 -16.95
C ALA A 18 -3.90 5.35 -16.22
N LEU A 19 -3.87 6.49 -15.54
CA LEU A 19 -4.97 6.96 -14.70
C LEU A 19 -6.33 7.03 -15.41
N PRO A 20 -6.47 7.59 -16.63
CA PRO A 20 -7.77 7.65 -17.28
C PRO A 20 -8.43 6.28 -17.46
N LEU A 21 -7.64 5.26 -17.79
CA LEU A 21 -8.15 3.90 -17.94
C LEU A 21 -8.73 3.37 -16.62
N TYR A 22 -7.95 3.47 -15.55
CA TYR A 22 -8.37 2.90 -14.26
C TYR A 22 -9.47 3.71 -13.60
N GLU A 23 -9.47 5.03 -13.75
CA GLU A 23 -10.59 5.86 -13.32
C GLU A 23 -11.88 5.51 -14.05
N SER A 24 -11.78 5.19 -15.33
CA SER A 24 -12.92 4.70 -16.11
C SER A 24 -13.42 3.35 -15.64
N ILE A 25 -12.52 2.40 -15.38
CA ILE A 25 -12.87 1.06 -14.91
C ILE A 25 -13.56 1.13 -13.53
N VAL A 26 -13.04 1.95 -12.64
CA VAL A 26 -13.55 2.10 -11.27
C VAL A 26 -14.79 2.97 -11.23
N GLY A 27 -14.91 3.94 -12.14
CA GLY A 27 -16.00 4.90 -12.18
C GLY A 27 -15.84 6.05 -11.20
N ALA A 28 -14.60 6.36 -10.80
CA ALA A 28 -14.28 7.44 -9.86
C ALA A 28 -12.87 7.95 -10.08
N PRO A 29 -12.57 9.21 -9.73
CA PRO A 29 -11.21 9.71 -9.79
C PRO A 29 -10.32 9.08 -8.73
N ALA A 30 -9.00 9.22 -8.91
CA ALA A 30 -8.03 8.76 -7.91
C ALA A 30 -8.27 9.43 -6.56
N ASP A 31 -8.23 8.64 -5.48
CA ASP A 31 -8.36 9.15 -4.11
C ASP A 31 -7.07 9.79 -3.61
N LEU A 32 -5.94 9.21 -4.00
CA LEU A 32 -4.61 9.63 -3.58
C LEU A 32 -3.66 9.63 -4.77
N ARG A 33 -2.70 10.55 -4.74
CA ARG A 33 -1.52 10.51 -5.58
C ARG A 33 -0.34 11.02 -4.75
N PHE A 34 0.73 10.23 -4.68
CA PHE A 34 1.88 10.53 -3.82
C PHE A 34 3.14 9.90 -4.37
N GLY A 35 4.29 10.33 -3.83
CA GLY A 35 5.59 9.77 -4.17
C GLY A 35 6.15 8.91 -3.04
N PHE A 36 6.94 7.92 -3.39
CA PHE A 36 7.72 7.12 -2.44
C PHE A 36 9.01 6.68 -3.12
N GLU A 37 10.16 7.13 -2.58
CA GLU A 37 11.48 6.89 -3.19
C GLU A 37 11.48 7.36 -4.66
N GLN A 38 11.75 6.46 -5.60
CA GLN A 38 11.77 6.76 -7.04
C GLN A 38 10.41 6.47 -7.72
N ALA A 39 9.41 6.06 -6.94
CA ALA A 39 8.09 5.71 -7.46
C ALA A 39 7.09 6.83 -7.34
N GLU A 40 6.18 6.92 -8.31
CA GLU A 40 4.95 7.69 -8.20
C GLU A 40 3.78 6.71 -8.07
N LEU A 41 2.87 6.99 -7.13
CA LEU A 41 1.77 6.10 -6.81
C LEU A 41 0.43 6.84 -6.88
N ALA A 42 -0.60 6.11 -7.29
CA ALA A 42 -1.97 6.61 -7.27
C ALA A 42 -2.92 5.51 -6.82
N ALA A 43 -3.83 5.85 -5.91
CA ALA A 43 -4.89 4.96 -5.46
C ALA A 43 -6.18 5.28 -6.18
N VAL A 44 -6.73 4.31 -6.90
CA VAL A 44 -7.99 4.42 -7.64
C VAL A 44 -8.86 3.24 -7.24
N GLY A 45 -9.95 3.48 -6.50
CA GLY A 45 -10.72 2.39 -5.91
C GLY A 45 -9.84 1.49 -5.06
N ASP A 46 -9.82 0.20 -5.34
CA ASP A 46 -8.97 -0.78 -4.65
C ASP A 46 -7.67 -1.08 -5.40
N PHE A 47 -7.37 -0.34 -6.45
CA PHE A 47 -6.10 -0.44 -7.17
C PHE A 47 -5.08 0.56 -6.65
N LEU A 48 -3.84 0.11 -6.50
CA LEU A 48 -2.69 0.98 -6.29
C LEU A 48 -1.80 0.90 -7.53
N LEU A 49 -1.79 1.97 -8.32
CA LEU A 49 -0.95 2.08 -9.50
C LEU A 49 0.44 2.54 -9.07
N ILE A 50 1.48 1.86 -9.54
CA ILE A 50 2.87 2.16 -9.20
C ILE A 50 3.66 2.36 -10.48
N ALA A 51 4.18 3.57 -10.68
CA ALA A 51 5.11 3.90 -11.76
C ALA A 51 6.49 4.09 -11.13
N CYS A 52 7.44 3.22 -11.46
CA CYS A 52 8.80 3.28 -10.94
C CYS A 52 9.79 2.84 -12.03
N PRO A 53 11.09 3.16 -11.88
CA PRO A 53 12.09 2.68 -12.83
C PRO A 53 12.06 1.14 -12.93
N PRO A 54 12.32 0.57 -14.13
CA PRO A 54 12.25 -0.89 -14.34
C PRO A 54 13.09 -1.69 -13.34
N ASP A 55 14.23 -1.16 -12.92
CA ASP A 55 15.12 -1.83 -11.97
C ASP A 55 14.51 -1.96 -10.56
N ASP A 56 13.53 -1.14 -10.24
CA ASP A 56 12.86 -1.16 -8.93
C ASP A 56 11.60 -2.03 -8.90
N VAL A 57 11.06 -2.39 -10.07
CA VAL A 57 9.81 -3.16 -10.16
C VAL A 57 9.92 -4.49 -9.42
N ASP A 58 11.01 -5.24 -9.63
CA ASP A 58 11.18 -6.55 -9.00
C ASP A 58 11.24 -6.46 -7.47
N ARG A 59 11.81 -5.38 -6.94
CA ARG A 59 11.87 -5.13 -5.50
C ARG A 59 10.46 -4.98 -4.89
N TYR A 60 9.54 -4.35 -5.60
CA TYR A 60 8.17 -4.12 -5.10
C TYR A 60 7.19 -5.23 -5.47
N ARG A 61 7.44 -5.94 -6.56
CA ARG A 61 6.50 -6.92 -7.13
C ARG A 61 6.24 -8.10 -6.19
N SER A 62 7.23 -8.50 -5.40
CA SER A 62 7.11 -9.65 -4.49
C SER A 62 6.35 -9.35 -3.21
N THR A 63 6.02 -8.09 -2.93
CA THR A 63 5.30 -7.68 -1.74
C THR A 63 3.82 -7.53 -2.04
N VAL A 64 2.99 -8.15 -1.21
CA VAL A 64 1.53 -8.08 -1.30
C VAL A 64 1.00 -6.87 -0.53
N GLY A 65 -0.11 -6.33 -0.96
CA GLY A 65 -0.77 -5.19 -0.31
C GLY A 65 -0.60 -3.91 -1.11
N PRO A 66 -0.66 -2.76 -0.44
CA PRO A 66 -0.72 -2.59 1.02
C PRO A 66 -2.06 -3.00 1.63
N VAL A 67 -1.98 -3.54 2.82
CA VAL A 67 -3.14 -3.80 3.69
C VAL A 67 -3.24 -2.64 4.67
N ILE A 68 -4.34 -1.91 4.61
CA ILE A 68 -4.56 -0.74 5.48
C ILE A 68 -5.20 -1.22 6.77
N VAL A 69 -4.59 -0.88 7.90
CA VAL A 69 -5.05 -1.28 9.23
C VAL A 69 -5.40 -0.06 10.09
N ASP A 70 -6.23 -0.27 11.09
CA ASP A 70 -6.63 0.79 12.03
C ASP A 70 -5.51 1.21 12.98
N ASP A 71 -4.63 0.29 13.36
CA ASP A 71 -3.56 0.51 14.32
C ASP A 71 -2.37 -0.39 13.97
N LEU A 72 -1.29 0.22 13.49
CA LEU A 72 -0.13 -0.53 13.00
C LEU A 72 0.58 -1.28 14.14
N ASP A 73 0.77 -0.63 15.29
CA ASP A 73 1.49 -1.24 16.40
C ASP A 73 0.74 -2.46 16.96
N ARG A 74 -0.58 -2.36 17.09
CA ARG A 74 -1.42 -3.49 17.50
C ARG A 74 -1.42 -4.60 16.44
N SER A 75 -1.43 -4.23 15.17
CA SER A 75 -1.36 -5.19 14.07
C SER A 75 -0.07 -5.97 14.09
N ILE A 76 1.07 -5.28 14.29
CA ILE A 76 2.37 -5.93 14.41
C ILE A 76 2.39 -6.89 15.60
N ALA A 77 1.90 -6.45 16.75
CA ALA A 77 1.85 -7.30 17.94
C ALA A 77 1.03 -8.57 17.73
N ARG A 78 -0.13 -8.44 17.09
CA ARG A 78 -0.98 -9.60 16.78
C ARG A 78 -0.34 -10.55 15.77
N LEU A 79 0.23 -10.00 14.71
CA LEU A 79 0.85 -10.80 13.64
C LEU A 79 2.09 -11.53 14.16
N THR A 80 2.94 -10.86 14.95
CA THR A 80 4.13 -11.51 15.50
C THR A 80 3.78 -12.58 16.55
N ALA A 81 2.68 -12.41 17.25
CA ALA A 81 2.17 -13.46 18.15
C ALA A 81 1.75 -14.73 17.40
N THR A 82 1.43 -14.64 16.11
CA THR A 82 1.10 -15.78 15.26
C THR A 82 2.26 -16.16 14.32
N ALA A 83 3.48 -15.87 14.72
CA ALA A 83 4.74 -16.24 14.06
C ALA A 83 5.09 -15.48 12.78
N ALA A 84 4.44 -14.36 12.51
CA ALA A 84 4.94 -13.43 11.49
C ALA A 84 6.20 -12.72 11.99
N VAL A 85 7.05 -12.30 11.06
CA VAL A 85 8.33 -11.63 11.36
C VAL A 85 8.35 -10.27 10.69
N VAL A 86 8.70 -9.22 11.45
CA VAL A 86 8.91 -7.88 10.88
C VAL A 86 10.20 -7.92 10.07
N THR A 87 10.09 -7.66 8.77
CA THR A 87 11.24 -7.60 7.86
C THR A 87 11.70 -6.18 7.57
N GLY A 88 10.88 -5.18 7.90
CA GLY A 88 11.24 -3.78 7.77
C GLY A 88 10.24 -2.85 8.45
N GLY A 89 10.75 -1.77 9.03
CA GLY A 89 9.95 -0.75 9.68
C GLY A 89 9.65 -1.03 11.16
N PRO A 90 8.74 -0.24 11.76
CA PRO A 90 7.88 0.79 11.12
C PRO A 90 8.63 1.98 10.55
N PHE A 91 8.16 2.47 9.41
CA PHE A 91 8.66 3.66 8.74
C PHE A 91 7.56 4.71 8.64
N THR A 92 7.94 5.96 8.45
CA THR A 92 7.01 7.06 8.16
C THR A 92 7.01 7.36 6.66
N SER A 93 5.84 7.62 6.10
CA SER A 93 5.68 7.99 4.68
C SER A 93 4.73 9.18 4.53
N ALA A 94 4.50 9.60 3.27
CA ALA A 94 3.57 10.69 2.97
C ALA A 94 2.13 10.39 3.43
N THR A 95 1.74 9.12 3.52
CA THR A 95 0.36 8.73 3.86
C THR A 95 0.17 8.27 5.29
N GLY A 96 1.25 8.07 6.04
CA GLY A 96 1.19 7.62 7.42
C GLY A 96 2.40 6.80 7.82
N ARG A 97 2.15 5.64 8.42
CA ARG A 97 3.21 4.70 8.86
C ARG A 97 3.01 3.35 8.20
N PHE A 98 4.09 2.63 7.95
CA PHE A 98 4.01 1.32 7.34
C PHE A 98 5.12 0.39 7.82
N ALA A 99 4.90 -0.91 7.67
CA ALA A 99 5.87 -1.94 7.99
C ALA A 99 5.71 -3.12 7.04
N TYR A 100 6.79 -3.86 6.84
CA TYR A 100 6.79 -5.11 6.08
C TYR A 100 6.89 -6.28 7.04
N LEU A 101 6.03 -7.28 6.83
CA LEU A 101 6.05 -8.51 7.62
C LEU A 101 6.04 -9.72 6.70
N ARG A 102 6.81 -10.75 7.09
CA ARG A 102 6.72 -12.06 6.45
C ARG A 102 5.82 -12.95 7.28
N HIS A 103 4.79 -13.46 6.66
CA HIS A 103 3.87 -14.41 7.28
C HIS A 103 4.53 -15.81 7.38
N PRO A 104 4.03 -16.70 8.27
CA PRO A 104 4.58 -18.06 8.39
C PRO A 104 4.54 -18.87 7.10
N ASP A 105 3.63 -18.58 6.18
CA ASP A 105 3.53 -19.23 4.88
C ASP A 105 4.49 -18.67 3.84
N GLY A 106 5.30 -17.67 4.20
CA GLY A 106 6.27 -17.05 3.31
C GLY A 106 5.79 -15.81 2.57
N ALA A 107 4.53 -15.41 2.73
CA ALA A 107 4.02 -14.21 2.08
C ALA A 107 4.66 -12.95 2.70
N ASP A 108 5.19 -12.07 1.85
CA ASP A 108 5.69 -10.76 2.26
C ASP A 108 4.58 -9.74 2.06
N VAL A 109 4.14 -9.09 3.14
CA VAL A 109 2.98 -8.20 3.13
C VAL A 109 3.35 -6.84 3.72
N GLU A 110 2.91 -5.78 3.04
CA GLU A 110 3.01 -4.41 3.56
C GLU A 110 1.74 -4.05 4.31
N TYR A 111 1.89 -3.58 5.54
CA TYR A 111 0.81 -3.07 6.38
C TYR A 111 0.98 -1.58 6.58
N VAL A 112 -0.10 -0.82 6.40
CA VAL A 112 -0.10 0.65 6.46
C VAL A 112 -1.17 1.12 7.43
N GLU A 113 -0.78 2.06 8.31
CA GLU A 113 -1.73 2.87 9.08
C GLU A 113 -1.72 4.27 8.47
N TRP A 114 -2.87 4.68 7.91
CA TRP A 114 -2.99 6.02 7.36
C TRP A 114 -3.02 7.09 8.44
N SER A 115 -2.52 8.28 8.13
CA SER A 115 -2.79 9.45 8.95
C SER A 115 -4.29 9.70 9.02
N PRO A 116 -4.78 10.38 10.06
CA PRO A 116 -6.22 10.69 10.16
C PRO A 116 -6.77 11.41 8.92
N ALA A 117 -5.99 12.33 8.36
CA ALA A 117 -6.40 13.07 7.17
C ALA A 117 -6.55 12.18 5.94
N VAL A 118 -5.60 11.27 5.70
CA VAL A 118 -5.66 10.35 4.57
C VAL A 118 -6.79 9.35 4.75
N ARG A 119 -6.96 8.81 5.95
CA ARG A 119 -8.06 7.91 6.26
C ARG A 119 -9.42 8.55 5.99
N ALA A 120 -9.62 9.79 6.44
CA ALA A 120 -10.86 10.51 6.19
C ALA A 120 -11.09 10.77 4.71
N ARG A 121 -10.04 11.08 3.96
CA ARG A 121 -10.13 11.35 2.52
C ARG A 121 -10.56 10.12 1.72
N VAL A 122 -10.06 8.94 2.07
CA VAL A 122 -10.33 7.70 1.31
C VAL A 122 -11.58 7.00 1.80
N LEU A 123 -11.76 6.89 3.12
CA LEU A 123 -12.85 6.11 3.72
C LEU A 123 -14.05 6.96 4.16
N GLY A 124 -13.86 8.25 4.26
CA GLY A 124 -14.90 9.15 4.70
C GLY A 124 -15.03 9.36 6.19
#